data_ea7ccfe6a0e231c54f44d093f79001d9
#
_entry.id   ea7ccfe6a0e231c54f44d093f79001d9
#
_cell.length_a   1.000
_cell.length_b   1.000
_cell.length_c   1.000
_cell.angle_alpha   90.00
_cell.angle_beta   90.00
_cell.angle_gamma   90.00
#
_symmetry.space_group_name_H-M   'P 1'
#
loop_
_entity.id
_entity.type
_entity.pdbx_description
1 polymer ?
#
loop_
_entity_poly.entity_id
_entity_poly.type
_entity_poly.pdbx_seq_one_letter_code
_entity_poly.pdbx_strand_id
1 'polypeptide(L)'
;MDTETYQTSLSEFRTHLWDEIQLNVATNLSVDREEFLEYVAEQLTEAEEIDDFSYVPYEGFGRRNRRIQIDGYSYSELDECLNVFIATPMTYDEDETLIATDANRYIGMAAAFLDNAEYIVENAEESAPGYGFATDVIGMYSDVRKYKIYLISDKIKSKTLTQLDNIQARGKDVECHVWDISRIFELTTSSMGREEIVIRFADFGIKGLPCLLASETPDYKAYLCNIPGMVLAILYNKYGGRLLEGNVRSFLQVRGKVNKGIRYTILNEPEMFFAYNNGIAATAYDMKVES
;
A
#
# COMPACT_ATOMS: atom_id res chain seq x y z
N MET A 1 -12.19 19.72 1.95
CA MET A 1 -12.64 19.69 3.37
C MET A 1 -11.77 20.66 4.13
N ASP A 2 -12.34 21.53 4.98
CA ASP A 2 -11.52 22.37 5.86
C ASP A 2 -10.92 21.53 7.01
N THR A 3 -9.93 22.09 7.72
CA THR A 3 -9.17 21.32 8.74
C THR A 3 -10.05 20.89 9.92
N GLU A 4 -11.05 21.69 10.29
CA GLU A 4 -11.95 21.41 11.41
C GLU A 4 -12.91 20.28 11.06
N THR A 5 -13.50 20.32 9.86
CA THR A 5 -14.35 19.24 9.34
C THR A 5 -13.57 17.93 9.21
N TYR A 6 -12.32 17.97 8.71
CA TYR A 6 -11.48 16.78 8.62
C TYR A 6 -11.20 16.15 9.99
N GLN A 7 -10.83 16.95 10.99
CA GLN A 7 -10.57 16.44 12.34
C GLN A 7 -11.81 15.81 12.99
N THR A 8 -12.98 16.44 12.82
CA THR A 8 -14.25 15.90 13.31
C THR A 8 -14.54 14.53 12.65
N SER A 9 -14.43 14.45 11.33
CA SER A 9 -14.68 13.21 10.60
C SER A 9 -13.67 12.10 10.95
N LEU A 10 -12.40 12.44 11.19
CA LEU A 10 -11.40 11.50 11.64
C LEU A 10 -11.69 10.96 13.05
N SER A 11 -12.12 11.82 13.98
CA SER A 11 -12.50 11.38 15.34
C SER A 11 -13.73 10.48 15.30
N GLU A 12 -14.75 10.81 14.50
CA GLU A 12 -15.93 9.97 14.29
C GLU A 12 -15.53 8.60 13.69
N PHE A 13 -14.67 8.60 12.68
CA PHE A 13 -14.15 7.37 12.08
C PHE A 13 -13.43 6.49 13.12
N ARG A 14 -12.53 7.08 13.93
CA ARG A 14 -11.83 6.34 15.01
C ARG A 14 -12.81 5.69 15.98
N THR A 15 -13.81 6.43 16.42
CA THR A 15 -14.82 5.92 17.34
C THR A 15 -15.57 4.72 16.73
N HIS A 16 -16.03 4.84 15.49
CA HIS A 16 -16.69 3.75 14.78
C HIS A 16 -15.79 2.54 14.59
N LEU A 17 -14.54 2.77 14.18
CA LEU A 17 -13.56 1.69 14.01
C LEU A 17 -13.30 0.95 15.33
N TRP A 18 -13.14 1.69 16.43
CA TRP A 18 -12.94 1.07 17.73
C TRP A 18 -14.15 0.28 18.21
N ASP A 19 -15.34 0.79 18.02
CA ASP A 19 -16.60 0.08 18.35
C ASP A 19 -16.73 -1.21 17.53
N GLU A 20 -16.40 -1.17 16.25
CA GLU A 20 -16.41 -2.32 15.34
C GLU A 20 -15.38 -3.37 15.75
N ILE A 21 -14.14 -2.97 16.04
CA ILE A 21 -13.09 -3.87 16.53
C ILE A 21 -13.52 -4.55 17.82
N GLN A 22 -14.06 -3.81 18.79
CA GLN A 22 -14.52 -4.38 20.07
C GLN A 22 -15.67 -5.38 19.88
N LEU A 23 -16.57 -5.10 18.96
CA LEU A 23 -17.66 -6.01 18.61
C LEU A 23 -17.13 -7.31 17.99
N ASN A 24 -16.16 -7.18 17.07
CA ASN A 24 -15.55 -8.32 16.39
C ASN A 24 -14.74 -9.18 17.37
N VAL A 25 -13.95 -8.56 18.25
CA VAL A 25 -13.22 -9.25 19.33
C VAL A 25 -14.17 -10.08 20.20
N ALA A 26 -15.30 -9.50 20.59
CA ALA A 26 -16.30 -10.21 21.41
C ALA A 26 -16.98 -11.34 20.65
N THR A 27 -17.15 -11.21 19.34
CA THR A 27 -17.83 -12.19 18.48
C THR A 27 -16.91 -13.33 18.08
N ASN A 28 -15.68 -13.02 17.70
CA ASN A 28 -14.69 -13.97 17.15
C ASN A 28 -13.80 -14.59 18.23
N LEU A 29 -13.86 -14.09 19.47
CA LEU A 29 -12.95 -14.45 20.56
C LEU A 29 -11.48 -14.22 20.20
N SER A 30 -11.22 -13.18 19.44
CA SER A 30 -9.92 -12.74 18.96
C SER A 30 -9.30 -11.67 19.88
N VAL A 31 -8.31 -10.96 19.42
CA VAL A 31 -7.67 -9.83 20.13
C VAL A 31 -7.74 -8.56 19.29
N ASP A 32 -7.75 -7.41 19.96
CA ASP A 32 -7.87 -6.08 19.32
C ASP A 32 -6.91 -5.89 18.17
N ARG A 33 -5.66 -6.34 18.33
CA ARG A 33 -4.61 -6.23 17.30
C ARG A 33 -4.93 -7.05 16.05
N GLU A 34 -5.48 -8.24 16.21
CA GLU A 34 -5.89 -9.11 15.11
C GLU A 34 -6.99 -8.44 14.29
N GLU A 35 -8.09 -8.06 14.95
CA GLU A 35 -9.23 -7.43 14.28
C GLU A 35 -8.86 -6.11 13.60
N PHE A 36 -7.98 -5.32 14.24
CA PHE A 36 -7.49 -4.09 13.63
C PHE A 36 -6.65 -4.34 12.37
N LEU A 37 -5.77 -5.34 12.43
CA LEU A 37 -4.95 -5.72 11.27
C LEU A 37 -5.77 -6.32 10.15
N GLU A 38 -6.74 -7.16 10.46
CA GLU A 38 -7.66 -7.73 9.47
C GLU A 38 -8.48 -6.63 8.79
N TYR A 39 -9.04 -5.69 9.56
CA TYR A 39 -9.74 -4.54 9.00
C TYR A 39 -8.84 -3.74 8.03
N VAL A 40 -7.63 -3.39 8.46
CA VAL A 40 -6.71 -2.61 7.60
C VAL A 40 -6.26 -3.42 6.38
N ALA A 41 -6.00 -4.72 6.55
CA ALA A 41 -5.59 -5.59 5.45
C ALA A 41 -6.71 -5.75 4.41
N GLU A 42 -7.98 -5.82 4.83
CA GLU A 42 -9.12 -5.81 3.92
C GLU A 42 -9.16 -4.53 3.08
N GLN A 43 -9.00 -3.36 3.72
CA GLN A 43 -8.95 -2.08 3.00
C GLN A 43 -7.77 -2.00 2.02
N LEU A 44 -6.60 -2.53 2.42
CA LEU A 44 -5.42 -2.57 1.55
C LEU A 44 -5.59 -3.56 0.38
N THR A 45 -6.27 -4.67 0.60
CA THR A 45 -6.60 -5.65 -0.44
C THR A 45 -7.63 -5.09 -1.42
N GLU A 46 -8.67 -4.42 -0.94
CA GLU A 46 -9.64 -3.72 -1.80
C GLU A 46 -9.01 -2.61 -2.63
N ALA A 47 -7.98 -1.93 -2.07
CA ALA A 47 -7.19 -0.93 -2.78
C ALA A 47 -6.09 -1.53 -3.68
N GLU A 48 -5.99 -2.86 -3.77
CA GLU A 48 -4.97 -3.59 -4.54
C GLU A 48 -3.52 -3.24 -4.14
N GLU A 49 -3.32 -2.79 -2.91
CA GLU A 49 -1.98 -2.52 -2.35
C GLU A 49 -1.26 -3.80 -1.90
N ILE A 50 -2.02 -4.81 -1.54
CA ILE A 50 -1.55 -6.13 -1.13
C ILE A 50 -2.44 -7.23 -1.71
N ASP A 51 -1.88 -8.44 -1.81
CA ASP A 51 -2.66 -9.66 -2.05
C ASP A 51 -3.23 -10.19 -0.71
N ASP A 52 -3.66 -11.45 -0.68
CA ASP A 52 -4.25 -12.08 0.49
C ASP A 52 -3.38 -11.94 1.75
N PHE A 53 -3.98 -11.41 2.82
CA PHE A 53 -3.33 -11.25 4.12
C PHE A 53 -3.51 -12.50 4.98
N SER A 54 -2.47 -12.85 5.72
CA SER A 54 -2.50 -13.91 6.74
C SER A 54 -2.04 -13.36 8.08
N TYR A 55 -2.90 -13.43 9.10
CA TYR A 55 -2.54 -13.09 10.46
C TYR A 55 -1.68 -14.21 11.08
N VAL A 56 -0.44 -13.90 11.41
CA VAL A 56 0.52 -14.84 12.01
C VAL A 56 1.35 -14.10 13.06
N PRO A 57 0.80 -13.94 14.27
CA PRO A 57 1.49 -13.21 15.32
C PRO A 57 2.70 -14.00 15.85
N TYR A 58 3.83 -13.33 15.95
CA TYR A 58 5.03 -13.85 16.62
C TYR A 58 5.71 -12.74 17.40
N GLU A 59 6.01 -13.02 18.65
CA GLU A 59 6.80 -12.14 19.52
C GLU A 59 7.84 -12.98 20.27
N GLY A 60 9.11 -12.57 20.23
CA GLY A 60 10.17 -13.32 20.85
C GLY A 60 11.52 -12.62 20.77
N PHE A 61 12.58 -13.41 20.96
CA PHE A 61 13.95 -12.96 20.88
C PHE A 61 14.73 -13.84 19.91
N GLY A 62 15.49 -13.20 19.04
CA GLY A 62 16.40 -13.85 18.11
C GLY A 62 17.84 -13.90 18.60
N ARG A 63 18.74 -14.12 17.67
CA ARG A 63 20.19 -14.11 17.93
C ARG A 63 20.62 -12.82 18.63
N ARG A 64 21.51 -12.93 19.62
CA ARG A 64 22.02 -11.82 20.44
C ARG A 64 20.93 -11.11 21.25
N ASN A 65 19.86 -11.82 21.62
CA ASN A 65 18.74 -11.28 22.37
C ASN A 65 18.05 -10.08 21.70
N ARG A 66 18.05 -10.04 20.37
CA ARG A 66 17.36 -9.01 19.60
C ARG A 66 15.85 -9.29 19.64
N ARG A 67 15.05 -8.31 20.01
CA ARG A 67 13.59 -8.45 20.02
C ARG A 67 13.07 -8.60 18.60
N ILE A 68 12.15 -9.54 18.41
CA ILE A 68 11.54 -9.90 17.15
C ILE A 68 10.03 -9.81 17.34
N GLN A 69 9.34 -9.22 16.36
CA GLN A 69 7.88 -9.20 16.33
C GLN A 69 7.41 -9.09 14.89
N ILE A 70 6.37 -9.84 14.58
CA ILE A 70 5.50 -9.67 13.41
C ILE A 70 4.07 -9.97 13.81
N ASP A 71 3.13 -9.51 13.00
CA ASP A 71 1.71 -9.78 13.22
C ASP A 71 1.05 -10.46 12.01
N GLY A 72 1.67 -10.43 10.83
CA GLY A 72 1.16 -11.10 9.65
C GLY A 72 2.00 -10.87 8.41
N TYR A 73 1.54 -11.43 7.30
CA TYR A 73 2.21 -11.28 6.01
C TYR A 73 1.22 -11.38 4.85
N SER A 74 1.69 -10.94 3.68
CA SER A 74 1.07 -11.13 2.37
C SER A 74 2.17 -11.39 1.36
N TYR A 75 1.97 -12.29 0.41
CA TYR A 75 2.95 -12.56 -0.64
C TYR A 75 2.36 -12.31 -2.01
N SER A 76 2.98 -11.43 -2.79
CA SER A 76 2.63 -11.20 -4.18
C SER A 76 3.53 -12.02 -5.09
N GLU A 77 2.96 -13.05 -5.73
CA GLU A 77 3.68 -13.85 -6.72
C GLU A 77 4.06 -13.02 -7.96
N LEU A 78 3.19 -12.08 -8.35
CA LEU A 78 3.41 -11.24 -9.53
C LEU A 78 4.58 -10.28 -9.34
N ASP A 79 4.69 -9.72 -8.15
CA ASP A 79 5.74 -8.74 -7.81
C ASP A 79 6.97 -9.40 -7.18
N GLU A 80 6.91 -10.70 -6.88
CA GLU A 80 7.93 -11.45 -6.13
C GLU A 80 8.28 -10.71 -4.81
N CYS A 81 7.23 -10.17 -4.15
CA CYS A 81 7.33 -9.30 -3.00
C CYS A 81 6.70 -9.94 -1.77
N LEU A 82 7.46 -10.02 -0.68
CA LEU A 82 6.95 -10.43 0.61
C LEU A 82 6.68 -9.19 1.46
N ASN A 83 5.42 -8.98 1.80
CA ASN A 83 4.93 -7.93 2.67
C ASN A 83 4.82 -8.48 4.09
N VAL A 84 5.45 -7.85 5.06
CA VAL A 84 5.39 -8.21 6.48
C VAL A 84 4.68 -7.10 7.25
N PHE A 85 3.76 -7.48 8.11
CA PHE A 85 2.95 -6.55 8.88
C PHE A 85 3.34 -6.57 10.34
N ILE A 86 3.37 -5.39 10.93
CA ILE A 86 3.56 -5.19 12.37
C ILE A 86 2.69 -4.02 12.82
N ALA A 87 1.93 -4.22 13.91
CA ALA A 87 1.13 -3.16 14.50
C ALA A 87 1.77 -2.62 15.77
N THR A 88 1.55 -1.32 16.01
CA THR A 88 1.79 -0.76 17.35
C THR A 88 0.72 -1.27 18.31
N PRO A 89 0.98 -1.31 19.64
CA PRO A 89 -0.09 -1.52 20.60
C PRO A 89 -1.19 -0.48 20.42
N MET A 90 -2.42 -0.91 20.37
CA MET A 90 -3.57 -0.01 20.35
C MET A 90 -3.71 0.70 21.69
N THR A 91 -3.94 1.99 21.66
CA THR A 91 -4.01 2.81 22.86
C THR A 91 -5.40 3.40 23.08
N TYR A 92 -6.21 3.49 22.03
CA TYR A 92 -7.53 4.16 22.07
C TYR A 92 -7.47 5.62 22.53
N ASP A 93 -6.25 6.21 22.48
CA ASP A 93 -5.98 7.58 22.87
C ASP A 93 -5.76 8.44 21.62
N GLU A 94 -6.64 9.42 21.42
CA GLU A 94 -6.59 10.31 20.25
C GLU A 94 -5.40 11.27 20.29
N ASP A 95 -4.86 11.55 21.47
CA ASP A 95 -3.74 12.49 21.65
C ASP A 95 -2.38 11.84 21.43
N GLU A 96 -2.31 10.51 21.44
CA GLU A 96 -1.05 9.81 21.19
C GLU A 96 -0.62 9.89 19.72
N THR A 97 0.66 10.15 19.53
CA THR A 97 1.27 10.25 18.20
C THR A 97 2.35 9.19 17.98
N LEU A 98 2.42 8.68 16.76
CA LEU A 98 3.49 7.78 16.32
C LEU A 98 4.76 8.59 16.02
N ILE A 99 5.77 8.48 16.89
CA ILE A 99 7.06 9.16 16.71
C ILE A 99 8.07 8.29 15.95
N ALA A 100 9.10 8.92 15.37
CA ALA A 100 10.11 8.25 14.55
C ALA A 100 10.86 7.13 15.28
N THR A 101 11.16 7.31 16.56
CA THR A 101 11.85 6.28 17.39
C THR A 101 11.01 5.01 17.51
N ASP A 102 9.71 5.15 17.75
CA ASP A 102 8.82 4.01 17.86
C ASP A 102 8.60 3.34 16.49
N ALA A 103 8.37 4.12 15.43
CA ALA A 103 8.24 3.59 14.08
C ALA A 103 9.47 2.75 13.69
N ASN A 104 10.68 3.30 13.83
CA ASN A 104 11.92 2.59 13.51
C ASN A 104 12.12 1.34 14.40
N ARG A 105 11.71 1.39 15.67
CA ARG A 105 11.79 0.25 16.57
C ARG A 105 10.90 -0.90 16.11
N TYR A 106 9.63 -0.67 15.79
CA TYR A 106 8.71 -1.71 15.31
C TYR A 106 9.16 -2.27 13.97
N ILE A 107 9.48 -1.40 13.00
CA ILE A 107 10.00 -1.82 11.71
C ILE A 107 11.28 -2.67 11.88
N GLY A 108 12.16 -2.26 12.80
CA GLY A 108 13.37 -3.01 13.13
C GLY A 108 13.09 -4.40 13.75
N MET A 109 11.99 -4.57 14.49
CA MET A 109 11.57 -5.87 15.02
C MET A 109 11.05 -6.79 13.92
N ALA A 110 10.29 -6.26 12.97
CA ALA A 110 9.80 -7.02 11.82
C ALA A 110 10.96 -7.44 10.88
N ALA A 111 11.90 -6.54 10.60
CA ALA A 111 13.11 -6.88 9.85
C ALA A 111 13.96 -7.94 10.56
N ALA A 112 14.01 -7.86 11.90
CA ALA A 112 14.72 -8.87 12.70
C ALA A 112 14.06 -10.25 12.62
N PHE A 113 12.77 -10.37 12.43
CA PHE A 113 12.10 -11.65 12.18
C PHE A 113 12.65 -12.28 10.90
N LEU A 114 12.69 -11.55 9.81
CA LEU A 114 13.20 -12.03 8.52
C LEU A 114 14.65 -12.50 8.64
N ASP A 115 15.51 -11.74 9.32
CA ASP A 115 16.93 -12.06 9.52
C ASP A 115 17.16 -13.27 10.44
N ASN A 116 16.18 -13.61 11.28
CA ASN A 116 16.28 -14.69 12.26
C ASN A 116 15.36 -15.87 11.93
N ALA A 117 14.85 -15.98 10.70
CA ALA A 117 13.97 -17.09 10.33
C ALA A 117 14.59 -18.46 10.61
N GLU A 118 15.86 -18.66 10.25
CA GLU A 118 16.59 -19.91 10.56
C GLU A 118 16.73 -20.16 12.08
N TYR A 119 17.01 -19.11 12.83
CA TYR A 119 17.10 -19.23 14.29
C TYR A 119 15.77 -19.58 14.93
N ILE A 120 14.66 -19.03 14.42
CA ILE A 120 13.30 -19.36 14.89
C ILE A 120 13.00 -20.83 14.63
N VAL A 121 13.25 -21.32 13.42
CA VAL A 121 13.02 -22.74 13.06
C VAL A 121 13.91 -23.69 13.88
N GLU A 122 15.14 -23.28 14.22
CA GLU A 122 16.06 -24.10 15.05
C GLU A 122 15.68 -24.14 16.54
N ASN A 123 14.99 -23.13 17.06
CA ASN A 123 14.83 -22.95 18.51
C ASN A 123 13.37 -22.84 18.99
N ALA A 124 12.40 -22.59 18.11
CA ALA A 124 10.99 -22.55 18.46
C ALA A 124 10.35 -23.92 18.32
N GLU A 125 9.25 -24.15 19.02
CA GLU A 125 8.42 -25.34 18.81
C GLU A 125 7.68 -25.23 17.47
N GLU A 126 7.49 -26.35 16.77
CA GLU A 126 6.76 -26.39 15.47
C GLU A 126 5.32 -25.86 15.60
N SER A 127 4.71 -25.99 16.77
CA SER A 127 3.37 -25.48 17.08
C SER A 127 3.34 -23.96 17.39
N ALA A 128 4.50 -23.32 17.50
CA ALA A 128 4.55 -21.89 17.81
C ALA A 128 4.01 -21.06 16.63
N PRO A 129 3.18 -20.04 16.89
CA PRO A 129 2.81 -19.08 15.87
C PRO A 129 4.07 -18.52 15.20
N GLY A 130 4.07 -18.34 13.92
CA GLY A 130 5.23 -17.84 13.17
C GLY A 130 6.30 -18.86 12.82
N TYR A 131 6.33 -20.09 13.39
CA TYR A 131 7.25 -21.14 12.96
C TYR A 131 7.04 -21.52 11.48
N GLY A 132 5.78 -21.75 11.10
CA GLY A 132 5.42 -22.03 9.72
C GLY A 132 5.87 -20.92 8.77
N PHE A 133 5.57 -19.68 9.12
CA PHE A 133 5.98 -18.54 8.32
C PHE A 133 7.51 -18.36 8.27
N ALA A 134 8.23 -18.60 9.35
CA ALA A 134 9.70 -18.60 9.32
C ALA A 134 10.25 -19.67 8.36
N THR A 135 9.62 -20.85 8.30
CA THR A 135 9.97 -21.91 7.35
C THR A 135 9.69 -21.46 5.92
N ASP A 136 8.55 -20.81 5.66
CA ASP A 136 8.21 -20.26 4.35
C ASP A 136 9.19 -19.18 3.91
N VAL A 137 9.58 -18.26 4.81
CA VAL A 137 10.60 -17.22 4.55
C VAL A 137 11.94 -17.84 4.10
N ILE A 138 12.32 -18.97 4.67
CA ILE A 138 13.53 -19.71 4.26
C ILE A 138 13.32 -20.33 2.88
N GLY A 139 12.18 -21.00 2.67
CA GLY A 139 11.87 -21.72 1.43
C GLY A 139 11.74 -20.80 0.21
N MET A 140 11.09 -19.65 0.38
CA MET A 140 10.84 -18.68 -0.71
C MET A 140 11.98 -17.66 -0.92
N TYR A 141 13.14 -17.83 -0.27
CA TYR A 141 14.23 -16.85 -0.34
C TYR A 141 14.71 -16.52 -1.76
N SER A 142 14.73 -17.52 -2.64
CA SER A 142 15.10 -17.36 -4.05
C SER A 142 14.03 -16.64 -4.87
N ASP A 143 12.78 -16.74 -4.48
CA ASP A 143 11.62 -16.26 -5.22
C ASP A 143 11.25 -14.83 -4.82
N VAL A 144 11.54 -14.46 -3.59
CA VAL A 144 11.34 -13.10 -3.10
C VAL A 144 12.45 -12.18 -3.61
N ARG A 145 12.07 -11.16 -4.37
CA ARG A 145 12.99 -10.11 -4.83
C ARG A 145 13.03 -8.92 -3.89
N LYS A 146 11.92 -8.64 -3.21
CA LYS A 146 11.75 -7.45 -2.41
C LYS A 146 11.01 -7.76 -1.13
N TYR A 147 11.41 -7.12 -0.05
CA TYR A 147 10.66 -7.09 1.20
C TYR A 147 10.01 -5.72 1.39
N LYS A 148 8.76 -5.72 1.84
CA LYS A 148 8.09 -4.52 2.34
C LYS A 148 7.68 -4.76 3.79
N ILE A 149 7.79 -3.73 4.62
CA ILE A 149 7.28 -3.76 5.99
C ILE A 149 6.19 -2.70 6.12
N TYR A 150 5.01 -3.16 6.50
CA TYR A 150 3.83 -2.34 6.78
C TYR A 150 3.71 -2.16 8.29
N LEU A 151 3.99 -0.95 8.76
CA LEU A 151 3.75 -0.54 10.14
C LEU A 151 2.35 0.05 10.23
N ILE A 152 1.47 -0.63 10.97
CA ILE A 152 0.07 -0.23 11.18
C ILE A 152 -0.06 0.41 12.56
N SER A 153 -0.75 1.53 12.66
CA SER A 153 -0.92 2.24 13.92
C SER A 153 -2.27 2.96 14.01
N ASP A 154 -2.93 2.85 15.17
CA ASP A 154 -4.11 3.63 15.52
C ASP A 154 -3.80 5.08 15.91
N LYS A 155 -2.50 5.44 15.99
CA LYS A 155 -2.01 6.78 16.32
C LYS A 155 -1.85 7.63 15.07
N ILE A 156 -1.93 8.94 15.22
CA ILE A 156 -1.59 9.88 14.15
C ILE A 156 -0.06 9.98 14.04
N LYS A 157 0.44 9.95 12.82
CA LYS A 157 1.87 10.14 12.57
C LYS A 157 2.34 11.53 13.01
N SER A 158 3.39 11.58 13.82
CA SER A 158 4.02 12.83 14.24
C SER A 158 4.56 13.60 13.03
N LYS A 159 4.44 14.92 13.04
CA LYS A 159 5.02 15.81 12.01
C LYS A 159 6.53 15.67 11.87
N THR A 160 7.20 15.16 12.89
CA THR A 160 8.66 14.92 12.91
C THR A 160 9.05 13.59 12.27
N LEU A 161 8.10 12.68 12.05
CA LEU A 161 8.34 11.42 11.33
C LEU A 161 8.30 11.69 9.80
N THR A 162 9.35 12.31 9.29
CA THR A 162 9.49 12.65 7.87
C THR A 162 10.23 11.56 7.09
N GLN A 163 11.08 10.81 7.74
CA GLN A 163 11.90 9.76 7.13
C GLN A 163 12.09 8.60 8.11
N LEU A 164 12.09 7.39 7.58
CA LEU A 164 12.46 6.17 8.29
C LEU A 164 13.92 5.83 8.02
N ASP A 165 14.51 5.06 8.92
CA ASP A 165 15.87 4.55 8.72
C ASP A 165 15.90 3.56 7.55
N ASN A 166 17.01 3.57 6.79
CA ASN A 166 17.23 2.54 5.77
C ASN A 166 17.48 1.20 6.45
N ILE A 167 16.65 0.21 6.12
CA ILE A 167 16.71 -1.12 6.71
C ILE A 167 16.98 -2.15 5.62
N GLN A 168 17.77 -3.15 5.97
CA GLN A 168 17.97 -4.36 5.18
C GLN A 168 17.51 -5.57 5.97
N ALA A 169 17.00 -6.57 5.26
CA ALA A 169 16.69 -7.89 5.80
C ALA A 169 17.13 -8.96 4.79
N ARG A 170 17.78 -10.01 5.28
CA ARG A 170 18.31 -11.11 4.44
C ARG A 170 19.15 -10.62 3.25
N GLY A 171 19.92 -9.53 3.46
CA GLY A 171 20.79 -8.94 2.42
C GLY A 171 20.07 -8.18 1.31
N LYS A 172 18.77 -7.87 1.46
CA LYS A 172 17.98 -7.08 0.52
C LYS A 172 17.49 -5.80 1.19
N ASP A 173 17.35 -4.74 0.41
CA ASP A 173 16.75 -3.50 0.90
C ASP A 173 15.26 -3.72 1.19
N VAL A 174 14.79 -3.14 2.29
CA VAL A 174 13.40 -3.21 2.74
C VAL A 174 12.72 -1.88 2.46
N GLU A 175 11.58 -1.92 1.80
CA GLU A 175 10.70 -0.76 1.66
C GLU A 175 9.75 -0.70 2.86
N CYS A 176 9.70 0.45 3.54
CA CYS A 176 8.91 0.62 4.75
C CYS A 176 7.72 1.54 4.49
N HIS A 177 6.54 1.09 4.88
CA HIS A 177 5.28 1.82 4.76
C HIS A 177 4.68 2.03 6.15
N VAL A 178 4.37 3.29 6.48
CA VAL A 178 3.64 3.63 7.71
C VAL A 178 2.19 3.91 7.33
N TRP A 179 1.29 3.16 7.94
CA TRP A 179 -0.15 3.32 7.86
C TRP A 179 -0.67 3.75 9.22
N ASP A 180 -0.71 5.06 9.41
CA ASP A 180 -1.30 5.67 10.58
C ASP A 180 -2.81 5.83 10.41
N ILE A 181 -3.52 6.13 11.48
CA ILE A 181 -4.98 6.22 11.45
C ILE A 181 -5.50 7.25 10.44
N SER A 182 -4.75 8.34 10.20
CA SER A 182 -5.14 9.34 9.21
C SER A 182 -5.10 8.78 7.79
N ARG A 183 -4.04 8.02 7.47
CA ARG A 183 -3.90 7.38 6.17
C ARG A 183 -4.91 6.26 5.96
N ILE A 184 -5.22 5.50 7.02
CA ILE A 184 -6.28 4.48 6.99
C ILE A 184 -7.64 5.14 6.74
N PHE A 185 -7.94 6.26 7.42
CA PHE A 185 -9.15 7.04 7.20
C PHE A 185 -9.25 7.56 5.75
N GLU A 186 -8.17 8.11 5.22
CA GLU A 186 -8.12 8.58 3.83
C GLU A 186 -8.35 7.44 2.84
N LEU A 187 -7.79 6.25 3.08
CA LEU A 187 -8.02 5.07 2.27
C LEU A 187 -9.51 4.67 2.29
N THR A 188 -10.08 4.52 3.47
CA THR A 188 -11.48 4.11 3.65
C THR A 188 -12.46 5.12 3.06
N THR A 189 -12.21 6.43 3.24
CA THR A 189 -13.06 7.47 2.67
C THR A 189 -12.89 7.62 1.17
N SER A 190 -11.71 7.34 0.61
CA SER A 190 -11.50 7.32 -0.83
C SER A 190 -12.17 6.11 -1.50
N SER A 191 -12.30 5.00 -0.81
CA SER A 191 -13.07 3.84 -1.28
C SER A 191 -14.58 4.05 -1.18
N MET A 192 -15.08 4.77 -0.16
CA MET A 192 -16.50 5.10 0.04
C MET A 192 -16.97 6.35 -0.70
N GLY A 193 -16.10 7.32 -0.88
CA GLY A 193 -16.33 8.57 -1.58
C GLY A 193 -15.11 8.89 -2.38
N ARG A 194 -15.07 8.43 -3.62
CA ARG A 194 -14.00 8.78 -4.55
C ARG A 194 -13.84 10.28 -4.54
N GLU A 195 -12.76 10.76 -3.94
CA GLU A 195 -12.42 12.17 -4.01
C GLU A 195 -12.31 12.53 -5.48
N GLU A 196 -13.17 13.43 -5.93
CA GLU A 196 -13.28 13.80 -7.33
C GLU A 196 -11.96 14.41 -7.80
N ILE A 197 -11.22 13.67 -8.64
CA ILE A 197 -10.01 14.19 -9.28
C ILE A 197 -10.41 15.01 -10.48
N VAL A 198 -10.39 16.32 -10.35
CA VAL A 198 -10.64 17.24 -11.47
C VAL A 198 -9.32 17.56 -12.18
N ILE A 199 -9.17 17.05 -13.41
CA ILE A 199 -8.01 17.32 -14.25
C ILE A 199 -8.34 18.44 -15.22
N ARG A 200 -7.68 19.59 -15.05
CA ARG A 200 -7.74 20.69 -16.02
C ARG A 200 -6.46 20.71 -16.81
N PHE A 201 -6.55 20.35 -18.09
CA PHE A 201 -5.36 20.27 -18.96
C PHE A 201 -4.64 21.63 -19.13
N ALA A 202 -5.34 22.74 -18.96
CA ALA A 202 -4.74 24.07 -18.93
C ALA A 202 -3.68 24.24 -17.84
N ASP A 203 -3.85 23.56 -16.69
CA ASP A 203 -2.89 23.60 -15.57
C ASP A 203 -1.54 22.94 -15.94
N PHE A 204 -1.54 22.15 -17.00
CA PHE A 204 -0.34 21.45 -17.54
C PHE A 204 0.18 22.11 -18.83
N GLY A 205 -0.28 23.33 -19.15
CA GLY A 205 0.15 24.07 -20.32
C GLY A 205 -0.43 23.60 -21.66
N ILE A 206 -1.47 22.76 -21.63
CA ILE A 206 -2.19 22.30 -22.83
C ILE A 206 -3.64 22.74 -22.78
N LYS A 207 -4.18 23.23 -23.91
CA LYS A 207 -5.56 23.70 -23.96
C LYS A 207 -6.59 22.57 -23.85
N GLY A 208 -6.22 21.36 -24.25
CA GLY A 208 -7.03 20.15 -24.24
C GLY A 208 -6.32 19.03 -24.99
N LEU A 209 -6.89 17.85 -24.97
CA LEU A 209 -6.41 16.70 -25.73
C LEU A 209 -7.25 16.55 -27.00
N PRO A 210 -6.63 16.51 -28.20
CA PRO A 210 -7.36 16.09 -29.41
C PRO A 210 -7.92 14.69 -29.20
N CYS A 211 -9.22 14.54 -29.39
CA CYS A 211 -9.88 13.26 -29.17
C CYS A 211 -10.84 12.91 -30.33
N LEU A 212 -11.05 11.61 -30.49
CA LEU A 212 -12.00 11.04 -31.43
C LEU A 212 -13.06 10.25 -30.66
N LEU A 213 -14.34 10.52 -30.92
CA LEU A 213 -15.41 9.69 -30.35
C LEU A 213 -15.32 8.29 -30.97
N ALA A 214 -15.05 7.31 -30.11
CA ALA A 214 -14.86 5.91 -30.48
C ALA A 214 -16.14 5.08 -30.31
N SER A 215 -16.92 5.38 -29.27
CA SER A 215 -18.20 4.71 -29.01
C SER A 215 -19.12 5.64 -28.22
N GLU A 216 -20.42 5.50 -28.48
CA GLU A 216 -21.48 6.19 -27.74
C GLU A 216 -22.62 5.21 -27.48
N THR A 217 -23.01 5.10 -26.22
CA THR A 217 -24.14 4.32 -25.73
C THR A 217 -25.02 5.20 -24.84
N PRO A 218 -26.22 4.76 -24.45
CA PRO A 218 -27.02 5.50 -23.48
C PRO A 218 -26.30 5.72 -22.12
N ASP A 219 -25.37 4.83 -21.74
CA ASP A 219 -24.76 4.80 -20.43
C ASP A 219 -23.37 5.47 -20.41
N TYR A 220 -22.65 5.50 -21.55
CA TYR A 220 -21.31 6.08 -21.61
C TYR A 220 -20.90 6.53 -23.00
N LYS A 221 -19.90 7.41 -23.07
CA LYS A 221 -19.16 7.77 -24.29
C LYS A 221 -17.68 7.42 -24.12
N ALA A 222 -17.10 6.79 -25.14
CA ALA A 222 -15.66 6.48 -25.15
C ALA A 222 -14.94 7.35 -26.19
N TYR A 223 -13.81 7.89 -25.80
CA TYR A 223 -12.96 8.73 -26.63
C TYR A 223 -11.56 8.16 -26.73
N LEU A 224 -10.98 8.22 -27.92
CA LEU A 224 -9.57 7.97 -28.15
C LEU A 224 -8.82 9.30 -28.17
N CYS A 225 -7.76 9.44 -27.41
CA CYS A 225 -6.95 10.66 -27.38
C CYS A 225 -5.47 10.35 -27.20
N ASN A 226 -4.63 11.31 -27.60
CA ASN A 226 -3.19 11.26 -27.32
C ASN A 226 -2.87 12.20 -26.17
N ILE A 227 -2.33 11.63 -25.08
CA ILE A 227 -1.83 12.40 -23.94
C ILE A 227 -0.30 12.42 -23.97
N PRO A 228 0.37 13.58 -23.84
CA PRO A 228 1.82 13.63 -23.72
C PRO A 228 2.30 12.90 -22.45
N GLY A 229 3.31 12.04 -22.58
CA GLY A 229 3.82 11.26 -21.45
C GLY A 229 4.28 12.11 -20.27
N MET A 230 4.76 13.34 -20.51
CA MET A 230 5.10 14.30 -19.46
C MET A 230 3.87 14.69 -18.61
N VAL A 231 2.69 14.85 -19.24
CA VAL A 231 1.45 15.17 -18.52
C VAL A 231 1.04 14.00 -17.63
N LEU A 232 1.15 12.76 -18.11
CA LEU A 232 0.92 11.56 -17.30
C LEU A 232 1.86 11.51 -16.10
N ALA A 233 3.16 11.79 -16.29
CA ALA A 233 4.14 11.81 -15.21
C ALA A 233 3.82 12.88 -14.15
N ILE A 234 3.42 14.08 -14.57
CA ILE A 234 3.03 15.15 -13.65
C ILE A 234 1.74 14.79 -12.90
N LEU A 235 0.74 14.23 -13.59
CA LEU A 235 -0.49 13.75 -12.97
C LEU A 235 -0.18 12.67 -11.91
N TYR A 236 0.66 11.71 -12.26
CA TYR A 236 1.06 10.66 -11.32
C TYR A 236 1.83 11.23 -10.11
N ASN A 237 2.74 12.17 -10.32
CA ASN A 237 3.44 12.85 -9.21
C ASN A 237 2.50 13.64 -8.30
N LYS A 238 1.41 14.19 -8.86
CA LYS A 238 0.44 15.00 -8.10
C LYS A 238 -0.57 14.15 -7.34
N TYR A 239 -1.07 13.10 -7.96
CA TYR A 239 -2.20 12.30 -7.43
C TYR A 239 -1.79 10.90 -6.97
N GLY A 240 -0.59 10.41 -7.37
CA GLY A 240 -0.05 9.11 -6.96
C GLY A 240 -0.95 7.94 -7.34
N GLY A 241 -1.08 7.01 -6.41
CA GLY A 241 -1.92 5.81 -6.55
C GLY A 241 -3.40 6.11 -6.82
N ARG A 242 -3.91 7.26 -6.36
CA ARG A 242 -5.29 7.69 -6.59
C ARG A 242 -5.71 7.78 -8.08
N LEU A 243 -4.74 8.00 -8.99
CA LEU A 243 -5.00 7.92 -10.45
C LEU A 243 -5.19 6.49 -10.93
N LEU A 244 -4.74 5.52 -10.16
CA LEU A 244 -4.74 4.10 -10.50
C LEU A 244 -5.82 3.32 -9.76
N GLU A 245 -6.65 4.00 -8.95
CA GLU A 245 -7.79 3.39 -8.27
C GLU A 245 -8.70 2.68 -9.27
N GLY A 246 -9.02 1.42 -8.99
CA GLY A 246 -9.78 0.56 -9.88
C GLY A 246 -8.99 0.00 -11.06
N ASN A 247 -7.68 0.16 -11.09
CA ASN A 247 -6.82 -0.46 -12.09
C ASN A 247 -6.25 -1.78 -11.56
N VAL A 248 -6.72 -2.89 -12.09
CA VAL A 248 -6.34 -4.28 -11.74
C VAL A 248 -4.81 -4.55 -11.84
N ARG A 249 -4.02 -3.58 -12.32
CA ARG A 249 -2.56 -3.73 -12.52
C ARG A 249 -1.81 -2.47 -12.13
N SER A 250 -2.10 -1.94 -10.93
CA SER A 250 -1.55 -0.65 -10.49
C SER A 250 -0.02 -0.63 -10.34
N PHE A 251 0.67 -1.77 -10.20
CA PHE A 251 2.11 -1.82 -9.97
C PHE A 251 2.86 -2.86 -10.81
N LEU A 252 2.98 -2.63 -12.10
CA LEU A 252 4.03 -3.29 -12.88
C LEU A 252 5.36 -2.57 -12.61
N GLN A 253 6.22 -3.18 -11.79
CA GLN A 253 7.53 -2.60 -11.47
C GLN A 253 8.38 -2.40 -12.73
N VAL A 254 9.18 -1.31 -12.76
CA VAL A 254 10.11 -0.95 -13.86
C VAL A 254 11.07 -2.09 -14.22
N ARG A 255 11.24 -3.07 -13.35
CA ARG A 255 12.13 -4.23 -13.52
C ARG A 255 11.51 -5.41 -14.28
N GLY A 256 10.20 -5.46 -14.44
CA GLY A 256 9.52 -6.50 -15.22
C GLY A 256 9.94 -6.48 -16.69
N LYS A 257 9.91 -7.65 -17.36
CA LYS A 257 10.28 -7.80 -18.78
C LYS A 257 9.51 -6.82 -19.68
N VAL A 258 8.22 -6.62 -19.39
CA VAL A 258 7.34 -5.70 -20.12
C VAL A 258 7.79 -4.25 -19.91
N ASN A 259 8.01 -3.83 -18.69
CA ASN A 259 8.45 -2.46 -18.38
C ASN A 259 9.86 -2.14 -18.86
N LYS A 260 10.75 -3.13 -18.89
CA LYS A 260 12.07 -3.00 -19.56
C LYS A 260 11.88 -2.78 -21.07
N GLY A 261 10.94 -3.48 -21.71
CA GLY A 261 10.60 -3.28 -23.10
C GLY A 261 10.03 -1.88 -23.37
N ILE A 262 9.07 -1.43 -22.56
CA ILE A 262 8.49 -0.08 -22.62
C ILE A 262 9.61 0.98 -22.48
N ARG A 263 10.45 0.84 -21.47
CA ARG A 263 11.57 1.77 -21.25
C ARG A 263 12.56 1.78 -22.42
N TYR A 264 12.87 0.60 -22.96
CA TYR A 264 13.74 0.51 -24.15
C TYR A 264 13.14 1.28 -25.33
N THR A 265 11.87 1.07 -25.62
CA THR A 265 11.16 1.78 -26.71
C THR A 265 11.19 3.28 -26.48
N ILE A 266 10.89 3.77 -25.27
CA ILE A 266 10.88 5.22 -24.98
C ILE A 266 12.28 5.83 -25.21
N LEU A 267 13.36 5.13 -24.86
CA LEU A 267 14.72 5.67 -24.89
C LEU A 267 15.40 5.53 -26.25
N ASN A 268 15.06 4.48 -27.02
CA ASN A 268 15.80 4.11 -28.23
C ASN A 268 14.99 4.18 -29.52
N GLU A 269 13.67 3.99 -29.43
CA GLU A 269 12.76 3.91 -30.58
C GLU A 269 11.42 4.62 -30.27
N PRO A 270 11.43 5.91 -29.85
CA PRO A 270 10.23 6.59 -29.38
C PRO A 270 9.11 6.68 -30.43
N GLU A 271 9.44 6.70 -31.71
CA GLU A 271 8.49 6.69 -32.83
C GLU A 271 7.70 5.37 -32.91
N MET A 272 8.23 4.27 -32.35
CA MET A 272 7.58 2.98 -32.32
C MET A 272 6.69 2.78 -31.09
N PHE A 273 6.60 3.77 -30.20
CA PHE A 273 5.88 3.64 -28.93
C PHE A 273 4.44 3.20 -29.12
N PHE A 274 3.70 3.82 -30.03
CA PHE A 274 2.29 3.48 -30.31
C PHE A 274 2.12 2.12 -31.00
N ALA A 275 3.15 1.64 -31.69
CA ALA A 275 3.10 0.34 -32.38
C ALA A 275 3.39 -0.83 -31.41
N TYR A 276 4.24 -0.59 -30.42
CA TYR A 276 4.75 -1.65 -29.53
C TYR A 276 4.06 -1.67 -28.16
N ASN A 277 3.37 -0.61 -27.77
CA ASN A 277 2.79 -0.48 -26.46
C ASN A 277 1.27 -0.27 -26.53
N ASN A 278 0.57 -0.88 -25.59
CA ASN A 278 -0.87 -0.68 -25.42
C ASN A 278 -1.14 0.72 -24.85
N GLY A 279 -2.35 1.23 -25.14
CA GLY A 279 -2.85 2.47 -24.57
C GLY A 279 -3.22 2.30 -23.07
N ILE A 280 -3.64 3.41 -22.48
CA ILE A 280 -4.17 3.49 -21.12
C ILE A 280 -5.68 3.69 -21.23
N ALA A 281 -6.48 2.94 -20.49
CA ALA A 281 -7.89 3.21 -20.30
C ALA A 281 -8.10 4.04 -19.03
N ALA A 282 -8.94 5.04 -19.09
CA ALA A 282 -9.35 5.84 -17.94
C ALA A 282 -10.85 6.08 -17.99
N THR A 283 -11.50 6.09 -16.83
CA THR A 283 -12.92 6.41 -16.71
C THR A 283 -13.06 7.77 -16.01
N ALA A 284 -13.91 8.62 -16.54
CA ALA A 284 -14.28 9.89 -15.90
C ALA A 284 -15.80 9.94 -15.72
N TYR A 285 -16.26 10.50 -14.62
CA TYR A 285 -17.70 10.72 -14.38
C TYR A 285 -18.25 11.84 -15.24
N ASP A 286 -17.44 12.86 -15.51
CA ASP A 286 -17.77 13.98 -16.38
C ASP A 286 -16.56 14.39 -17.20
N MET A 287 -16.79 14.77 -18.45
CA MET A 287 -15.75 15.21 -19.36
C MET A 287 -16.27 16.31 -20.27
N LYS A 288 -15.65 17.49 -20.18
CA LYS A 288 -15.95 18.58 -21.09
C LYS A 288 -15.25 18.35 -22.42
N VAL A 289 -16.02 18.14 -23.46
CA VAL A 289 -15.56 18.02 -24.87
C VAL A 289 -16.01 19.24 -25.65
N GLU A 290 -15.08 19.94 -26.29
CA GLU A 290 -15.32 21.08 -27.15
C GLU A 290 -15.11 20.64 -28.59
N SER A 291 -16.14 20.92 -29.46
CA SER A 291 -16.10 20.62 -30.88
C SER A 291 -15.50 21.78 -31.69
#